data_20873e7c8e4193fccec68444d4f1782b
#
_entry.id   20873e7c8e4193fccec68444d4f1782b
#
_cell.length_a   1.000
_cell.length_b   1.000
_cell.length_c   1.000
_cell.angle_alpha   90.00
_cell.angle_beta   90.00
_cell.angle_gamma   90.00
#
_symmetry.space_group_name_H-M   'P 1'
#
loop_
_entity.id
_entity.type
_entity.pdbx_description
1 polymer ?
#
loop_
_entity_poly.entity_id
_entity_poly.type
_entity_poly.pdbx_seq_one_letter_code
_entity_poly.pdbx_strand_id
1 'polypeptide(L)'
;MRYAYFLALSLLLSSCAAFQDTPKAPPAPTSQAQEISRDQSNGLPKIGNISVNVRGSPDDAEREIAAQANRAGATYYQIVMLSETVMPGLWYSTAILYGASTATGTQK
;
A
#
# COMPACT_ATOMS: atom_id res chain seq x y z
N MET A 1 24.72 -28.11 -29.95
CA MET A 1 23.75 -27.19 -30.56
C MET A 1 22.40 -27.25 -29.88
N ARG A 2 21.81 -28.44 -29.75
CA ARG A 2 20.49 -28.54 -29.12
C ARG A 2 20.47 -28.07 -27.68
N TYR A 3 21.53 -28.32 -26.96
CA TYR A 3 21.60 -27.98 -25.54
C TYR A 3 21.57 -26.48 -25.31
N ALA A 4 22.02 -25.69 -26.26
CA ALA A 4 22.00 -24.26 -26.16
C ALA A 4 20.58 -23.72 -26.12
N TYR A 5 19.67 -24.34 -26.88
CA TYR A 5 18.27 -23.92 -26.90
C TYR A 5 17.58 -24.25 -25.59
N PHE A 6 17.88 -25.39 -25.01
CA PHE A 6 17.29 -25.77 -23.72
C PHE A 6 17.76 -24.84 -22.62
N LEU A 7 19.02 -24.45 -22.63
CA LEU A 7 19.52 -23.52 -21.64
C LEU A 7 18.88 -22.14 -21.77
N ALA A 8 18.70 -21.68 -23.01
CA ALA A 8 18.05 -20.38 -23.24
C ALA A 8 16.61 -20.40 -22.76
N LEU A 9 15.91 -21.50 -22.99
CA LEU A 9 14.52 -21.63 -22.57
C LEU A 9 14.41 -21.64 -21.04
N SER A 10 15.33 -22.33 -20.38
CA SER A 10 15.35 -22.38 -18.92
C SER A 10 15.57 -21.02 -18.33
N LEU A 11 16.45 -20.22 -18.91
CA LEU A 11 16.70 -18.87 -18.44
C LEU A 11 15.47 -17.99 -18.57
N LEU A 12 14.73 -18.13 -19.65
CA LEU A 12 13.49 -17.37 -19.84
C LEU A 12 12.45 -17.72 -18.80
N LEU A 13 12.34 -19.00 -18.46
CA LEU A 13 11.40 -19.42 -17.43
C LEU A 13 11.79 -18.88 -16.07
N SER A 14 13.08 -18.82 -15.79
CA SER A 14 13.58 -18.29 -14.53
C SER A 14 13.23 -16.82 -14.36
N SER A 15 13.26 -16.06 -15.46
CA SER A 15 12.99 -14.63 -15.37
C SER A 15 11.52 -14.34 -15.03
N CYS A 16 10.61 -15.27 -15.26
CA CYS A 16 9.22 -15.05 -14.89
C CYS A 16 9.03 -14.93 -13.38
N ALA A 17 9.85 -15.61 -12.62
CA ALA A 17 9.76 -15.55 -11.16
C ALA A 17 10.11 -14.17 -10.61
N ALA A 18 10.88 -13.39 -11.36
CA ALA A 18 11.30 -12.07 -10.91
C ALA A 18 10.16 -11.06 -10.89
N PHE A 19 9.05 -11.35 -11.56
CA PHE A 19 7.92 -10.44 -11.63
C PHE A 19 6.82 -10.78 -10.64
N GLN A 20 7.01 -11.78 -9.82
CA GLN A 20 6.02 -12.10 -8.80
C GLN A 20 6.15 -11.13 -7.63
N ASP A 21 4.98 -10.70 -7.14
CA ASP A 21 4.95 -9.84 -5.97
C ASP A 21 5.41 -10.59 -4.74
N THR A 22 6.34 -10.01 -4.02
CA THR A 22 6.78 -10.57 -2.75
C THR A 22 6.35 -9.65 -1.63
N PRO A 23 5.89 -10.19 -0.50
CA PRO A 23 5.55 -9.34 0.63
C PRO A 23 6.77 -8.57 1.11
N LYS A 24 6.52 -7.34 1.51
CA LYS A 24 7.56 -6.48 2.07
C LYS A 24 7.18 -6.11 3.48
N ALA A 25 8.18 -5.89 4.30
CA ALA A 25 7.92 -5.43 5.65
C ALA A 25 7.47 -3.97 5.62
N PRO A 26 6.49 -3.60 6.46
CA PRO A 26 6.16 -2.19 6.61
C PRO A 26 7.26 -1.47 7.37
N PRO A 27 7.30 -0.13 7.28
CA PRO A 27 8.26 0.62 8.08
C PRO A 27 7.96 0.48 9.57
N ALA A 28 8.96 0.77 10.40
CA ALA A 28 8.77 0.72 11.84
C ALA A 28 7.67 1.71 12.24
N PRO A 29 6.80 1.35 13.21
CA PRO A 29 5.75 2.27 13.64
C PRO A 29 6.31 3.55 14.22
N THR A 30 5.59 4.66 13.97
CA THR A 30 5.91 5.95 14.55
C THR A 30 4.67 6.51 15.21
N SER A 31 4.78 7.71 15.78
CA SER A 31 3.65 8.36 16.41
C SER A 31 2.56 8.78 15.42
N GLN A 32 2.91 8.81 14.13
CA GLN A 32 1.96 9.17 13.08
C GLN A 32 1.77 8.01 12.12
N ALA A 33 0.58 7.95 11.52
CA ALA A 33 0.30 6.93 10.51
C ALA A 33 1.21 7.14 9.30
N GLN A 34 1.69 6.05 8.74
CA GLN A 34 2.58 6.07 7.59
C GLN A 34 1.92 5.40 6.40
N GLU A 35 2.14 5.97 5.22
CA GLU A 35 1.63 5.35 4.00
C GLU A 35 2.45 4.11 3.68
N ILE A 36 1.75 3.04 3.31
CA ILE A 36 2.39 1.79 2.90
C ILE A 36 1.80 1.35 1.57
N SER A 37 2.54 0.48 0.89
CA SER A 37 2.09 -0.13 -0.36
C SER A 37 1.29 -1.39 -0.05
N ARG A 38 0.67 -1.93 -1.08
CA ARG A 38 -0.16 -3.12 -0.94
C ARG A 38 0.65 -4.31 -0.44
N ASP A 39 1.87 -4.47 -0.97
CA ASP A 39 2.70 -5.61 -0.55
C ASP A 39 3.23 -5.46 0.86
N GLN A 40 3.23 -4.24 1.42
CA GLN A 40 3.62 -4.03 2.81
C GLN A 40 2.46 -4.26 3.77
N SER A 41 1.23 -4.37 3.27
CA SER A 41 0.06 -4.52 4.12
C SER A 41 -0.21 -5.97 4.54
N ASN A 42 0.52 -6.92 3.99
CA ASN A 42 0.31 -8.33 4.31
C ASN A 42 0.54 -8.59 5.80
N GLY A 43 -0.42 -9.26 6.42
CA GLY A 43 -0.31 -9.62 7.82
C GLY A 43 -0.67 -8.51 8.79
N LEU A 44 -1.01 -7.32 8.30
CA LEU A 44 -1.43 -6.24 9.18
C LEU A 44 -2.93 -6.31 9.45
N PRO A 45 -3.37 -6.02 10.67
CA PRO A 45 -4.80 -5.99 10.94
C PRO A 45 -5.45 -4.76 10.32
N LYS A 46 -6.51 -4.98 9.59
CA LYS A 46 -7.28 -3.92 8.98
C LYS A 46 -8.23 -3.35 10.03
N ILE A 47 -8.14 -2.05 10.28
CA ILE A 47 -8.95 -1.44 11.32
C ILE A 47 -10.04 -0.54 10.77
N GLY A 48 -10.03 -0.26 9.46
CA GLY A 48 -11.11 0.51 8.88
C GLY A 48 -10.76 1.03 7.51
N ASN A 49 -11.70 1.80 6.96
CA ASN A 49 -11.54 2.48 5.67
C ASN A 49 -11.89 3.94 5.85
N ILE A 50 -11.30 4.79 5.04
CA ILE A 50 -11.68 6.20 5.00
C ILE A 50 -11.81 6.66 3.57
N SER A 51 -12.60 7.71 3.37
CA SER A 51 -12.79 8.35 2.06
C SER A 51 -12.76 9.85 2.27
N VAL A 52 -12.15 10.55 1.32
CA VAL A 52 -12.08 12.01 1.38
C VAL A 52 -12.45 12.60 0.03
N ASN A 53 -13.00 13.80 0.06
CA ASN A 53 -13.20 14.64 -1.12
C ASN A 53 -12.52 15.97 -0.81
N VAL A 54 -11.51 16.32 -1.60
CA VAL A 54 -10.68 17.47 -1.30
C VAL A 54 -10.52 18.32 -2.54
N ARG A 55 -10.76 19.59 -2.39
CA ARG A 55 -10.55 20.55 -3.47
C ARG A 55 -9.09 20.96 -3.48
N GLY A 56 -8.49 20.96 -4.66
CA GLY A 56 -7.10 21.36 -4.84
C GLY A 56 -6.33 20.39 -5.71
N SER A 57 -5.39 19.68 -5.12
CA SER A 57 -4.49 18.78 -5.85
C SER A 57 -4.52 17.39 -5.25
N PRO A 58 -3.93 16.39 -5.95
CA PRO A 58 -3.78 15.06 -5.35
C PRO A 58 -3.03 15.08 -4.02
N ASP A 59 -2.02 15.95 -3.89
CA ASP A 59 -1.27 16.06 -2.64
C ASP A 59 -2.17 16.50 -1.50
N ASP A 60 -3.13 17.38 -1.77
CA ASP A 60 -4.08 17.82 -0.75
C ASP A 60 -4.94 16.64 -0.28
N ALA A 61 -5.37 15.78 -1.19
CA ALA A 61 -6.14 14.60 -0.82
C ALA A 61 -5.31 13.64 0.00
N GLU A 62 -4.05 13.45 -0.37
CA GLU A 62 -3.16 12.57 0.39
C GLU A 62 -2.93 13.09 1.81
N ARG A 63 -2.77 14.40 1.95
CA ARG A 63 -2.60 14.99 3.28
C ARG A 63 -3.85 14.81 4.13
N GLU A 64 -5.01 14.92 3.54
CA GLU A 64 -6.25 14.70 4.29
C GLU A 64 -6.40 13.25 4.72
N ILE A 65 -6.02 12.30 3.84
CA ILE A 65 -6.02 10.89 4.20
C ILE A 65 -5.09 10.65 5.40
N ALA A 66 -3.88 11.22 5.35
CA ALA A 66 -2.93 11.06 6.45
C ALA A 66 -3.48 11.64 7.75
N ALA A 67 -4.11 12.82 7.67
CA ALA A 67 -4.67 13.44 8.86
C ALA A 67 -5.78 12.59 9.46
N GLN A 68 -6.65 12.04 8.63
CA GLN A 68 -7.73 11.19 9.14
C GLN A 68 -7.21 9.88 9.69
N ALA A 69 -6.18 9.31 9.06
CA ALA A 69 -5.56 8.09 9.58
C ALA A 69 -4.98 8.35 10.97
N ASN A 70 -4.33 9.50 11.15
CA ASN A 70 -3.79 9.86 12.46
C ASN A 70 -4.90 10.03 13.50
N ARG A 71 -5.99 10.69 13.13
CA ARG A 71 -7.11 10.87 14.06
C ARG A 71 -7.77 9.56 14.43
N ALA A 72 -7.75 8.58 13.52
CA ALA A 72 -8.31 7.27 13.77
C ALA A 72 -7.40 6.37 14.58
N GLY A 73 -6.16 6.79 14.83
CA GLY A 73 -5.21 5.99 15.57
C GLY A 73 -4.55 4.89 14.76
N ALA A 74 -4.59 5.00 13.43
CA ALA A 74 -3.97 4.00 12.58
C ALA A 74 -2.45 4.08 12.65
N THR A 75 -1.81 2.92 12.55
CA THR A 75 -0.34 2.86 12.45
C THR A 75 0.09 3.06 11.00
N TYR A 76 -0.69 2.51 10.07
CA TYR A 76 -0.40 2.58 8.64
C TYR A 76 -1.68 2.84 7.88
N TYR A 77 -1.53 3.35 6.66
CA TYR A 77 -2.65 3.47 5.74
C TYR A 77 -2.17 3.18 4.32
N GLN A 78 -3.06 2.61 3.52
CA GLN A 78 -2.80 2.32 2.12
C GLN A 78 -3.83 3.03 1.28
N ILE A 79 -3.39 3.94 0.41
CA ILE A 79 -4.29 4.62 -0.51
C ILE A 79 -4.60 3.66 -1.65
N VAL A 80 -5.88 3.33 -1.81
CA VAL A 80 -6.30 2.38 -2.84
C VAL A 80 -6.85 3.06 -4.07
N MET A 81 -7.27 4.32 -3.94
CA MET A 81 -7.76 5.07 -5.09
C MET A 81 -7.54 6.55 -4.85
N LEU A 82 -7.16 7.25 -5.91
CA LEU A 82 -7.02 8.71 -5.89
C LEU A 82 -7.31 9.20 -7.31
N SER A 83 -8.40 9.91 -7.47
CA SER A 83 -8.78 10.38 -8.80
C SER A 83 -9.54 11.70 -8.71
N GLU A 84 -9.43 12.46 -9.77
CA GLU A 84 -10.22 13.69 -9.90
C GLU A 84 -11.65 13.31 -10.25
N THR A 85 -12.60 13.98 -9.60
CA THR A 85 -14.02 13.74 -9.86
C THR A 85 -14.45 14.44 -11.14
N VAL A 86 -15.74 14.36 -11.46
CA VAL A 86 -16.29 15.08 -12.62
C VAL A 86 -16.19 16.58 -12.44
N MET A 87 -16.02 17.06 -11.22
CA MET A 87 -15.82 18.47 -10.94
C MET A 87 -14.32 18.77 -10.94
N PRO A 88 -13.85 19.64 -11.84
CA PRO A 88 -12.41 19.93 -11.89
C PRO A 88 -11.90 20.46 -10.56
N GLY A 89 -10.74 19.98 -10.15
CA GLY A 89 -10.10 20.37 -8.91
C GLY A 89 -10.65 19.72 -7.67
N LEU A 90 -11.65 18.85 -7.79
CA LEU A 90 -12.17 18.11 -6.65
C LEU A 90 -11.70 16.65 -6.74
N TRP A 91 -10.90 16.25 -5.76
CA TRP A 91 -10.24 14.94 -5.76
C TRP A 91 -10.88 14.02 -4.76
N TYR A 92 -11.09 12.77 -5.18
CA TYR A 92 -11.64 11.72 -4.35
C TYR A 92 -10.58 10.69 -4.07
N SER A 93 -10.46 10.27 -2.82
CA SER A 93 -9.48 9.26 -2.46
C SER A 93 -10.05 8.36 -1.39
N THR A 94 -9.67 7.10 -1.44
CA THR A 94 -10.02 6.12 -0.41
C THR A 94 -8.76 5.44 0.07
N ALA A 95 -8.79 5.03 1.34
CA ALA A 95 -7.66 4.36 1.95
C ALA A 95 -8.13 3.31 2.93
N ILE A 96 -7.32 2.28 3.10
CA ILE A 96 -7.51 1.26 4.12
C ILE A 96 -6.58 1.58 5.27
N LEU A 97 -7.10 1.51 6.48
CA LEU A 97 -6.33 1.77 7.71
C LEU A 97 -5.90 0.46 8.33
N TYR A 98 -4.67 0.42 8.82
CA TYR A 98 -4.09 -0.76 9.44
C TYR A 98 -3.49 -0.41 10.79
N GLY A 99 -3.55 -1.37 11.70
CA GLY A 99 -2.85 -1.29 12.95
C GLY A 99 -1.45 -1.87 12.83
N ALA A 100 -0.74 -1.88 13.95
CA ALA A 100 0.59 -2.48 14.00
C ALA A 100 0.47 -3.99 13.80
N SER A 101 1.56 -4.59 13.30
CA SER A 101 1.57 -6.02 13.05
C SER A 101 1.34 -6.82 14.33
N THR A 102 0.37 -7.72 14.30
CA THR A 102 0.11 -8.60 15.43
C THR A 102 0.99 -9.83 15.41
N ALA A 103 1.67 -10.07 14.28
CA ALA A 103 2.53 -11.23 14.17
C ALA A 103 3.74 -11.14 15.08
N THR A 104 4.13 -9.93 15.42
CA THR A 104 5.25 -9.71 16.32
C THR A 104 4.78 -9.50 17.74
N GLY A 105 3.57 -9.37 17.89
CA GLY A 105 3.05 -9.18 19.16
C GLY A 105 2.81 -10.42 19.88
N THR A 106 2.96 -10.53 19.49
CA THR A 106 2.58 -11.00 19.96
C THR A 106 2.53 -11.22 20.64
N GLN A 107 2.36 -11.03 20.30
CA GLN A 107 2.21 -10.86 20.72
C GLN A 107 2.07 -11.30 21.58
N LYS A 108 2.12 -11.68 21.79
CA LYS A 108 1.93 -11.94 22.42
C LYS A 108 2.23 -11.96 23.08
#